data_f241e6382bdd1a8042846cff3130f693
#
_entry.id   f241e6382bdd1a8042846cff3130f693
#
_cell.length_a   1.000
_cell.length_b   1.000
_cell.length_c   1.000
_cell.angle_alpha   90.00
_cell.angle_beta   90.00
_cell.angle_gamma   90.00
#
_symmetry.space_group_name_H-M   'P 1'
#
loop_
_entity.id
_entity.type
_entity.pdbx_description
1 polymer ?
#
loop_
_entity_poly.entity_id
_entity_poly.type
_entity_poly.pdbx_seq_one_letter_code
_entity_poly.pdbx_strand_id
1 'polypeptide(L)'
;MKHLKYIFTIVLFLMLALPIQASGHGEEGKVDAKEIVFHHIQDAYEWHITSWGDKHFSISLPVILYSSETGWHCFSSSHLLHAEGETYEGFKVATEGDYEGKIVEVKANGEEVRPFDISITKTVLSLFINSLIVIGIILYTARWYKKQTPDSPAPKGFVGFMEMFI
;
A
#
# COMPACT_ATOMS: atom_id res chain seq x y z
N MET A 1 -1.23 35.77 -15.03
CA MET A 1 -1.37 35.06 -13.75
C MET A 1 -2.81 34.99 -13.21
N LYS A 2 -3.71 35.93 -13.55
CA LYS A 2 -5.13 35.86 -13.09
C LYS A 2 -5.88 34.65 -13.69
N HIS A 3 -5.68 34.36 -14.98
CA HIS A 3 -6.35 33.25 -15.67
C HIS A 3 -5.94 31.87 -15.15
N LEU A 4 -4.70 31.71 -14.69
CA LEU A 4 -4.21 30.44 -14.13
C LEU A 4 -4.94 30.07 -12.83
N LYS A 5 -5.28 31.05 -12.00
CA LYS A 5 -6.07 30.84 -10.77
C LYS A 5 -7.49 30.38 -11.09
N TYR A 6 -8.13 30.97 -12.10
CA TYR A 6 -9.46 30.53 -12.52
C TYR A 6 -9.48 29.15 -13.13
N ILE A 7 -8.46 28.78 -13.92
CA ILE A 7 -8.31 27.44 -14.47
C ILE A 7 -8.15 26.44 -13.35
N PHE A 8 -7.31 26.72 -12.36
CA PHE A 8 -7.12 25.83 -11.21
C PHE A 8 -8.41 25.66 -10.39
N THR A 9 -9.15 26.75 -10.15
CA THR A 9 -10.43 26.70 -9.43
C THR A 9 -11.49 25.91 -10.20
N ILE A 10 -11.55 26.07 -11.53
CA ILE A 10 -12.48 25.33 -12.39
C ILE A 10 -12.14 23.84 -12.41
N VAL A 11 -10.85 23.48 -12.53
CA VAL A 11 -10.40 22.08 -12.51
C VAL A 11 -10.69 21.44 -11.15
N LEU A 12 -10.45 22.16 -10.05
CA LEU A 12 -10.76 21.68 -8.70
C LEU A 12 -12.27 21.46 -8.52
N PHE A 13 -13.10 22.40 -9.01
CA PHE A 13 -14.55 22.29 -8.96
C PHE A 13 -15.08 21.17 -9.86
N LEU A 14 -14.46 20.95 -11.02
CA LEU A 14 -14.80 19.86 -11.93
C LEU A 14 -14.45 18.50 -11.32
N MET A 15 -13.35 18.38 -10.59
CA MET A 15 -12.98 17.15 -9.86
C MET A 15 -13.94 16.85 -8.72
N LEU A 16 -14.48 17.88 -8.05
CA LEU A 16 -15.47 17.70 -6.98
C LEU A 16 -16.88 17.42 -7.53
N ALA A 17 -17.16 17.79 -8.77
CA ALA A 17 -18.46 17.62 -9.43
C ALA A 17 -18.59 16.30 -10.22
N LEU A 18 -17.51 15.52 -10.35
CA LEU A 18 -17.61 14.19 -10.93
C LEU A 18 -18.44 13.33 -9.97
N PRO A 19 -19.64 12.87 -10.36
CA PRO A 19 -20.35 11.92 -9.55
C PRO A 19 -19.45 10.68 -9.45
N ILE A 20 -19.08 10.30 -8.25
CA ILE A 20 -18.52 8.98 -7.99
C ILE A 20 -19.65 8.01 -8.28
N GLN A 21 -19.79 7.62 -9.53
CA GLN A 21 -20.59 6.48 -9.87
C GLN A 21 -19.81 5.28 -9.35
N ALA A 22 -20.12 4.88 -8.13
CA ALA A 22 -19.89 3.52 -7.71
C ALA A 22 -20.72 2.68 -8.68
N SER A 23 -20.10 2.20 -9.75
CA SER A 23 -20.70 1.26 -10.66
C SER A 23 -20.83 -0.10 -9.94
N GLY A 24 -21.85 -0.20 -9.12
CA GLY A 24 -22.38 -1.47 -8.68
C GLY A 24 -23.08 -2.11 -9.87
N HIS A 25 -22.35 -2.83 -10.69
CA HIS A 25 -22.92 -3.84 -11.56
C HIS A 25 -22.71 -5.15 -10.82
N GLY A 26 -23.79 -5.73 -10.37
CA GLY A 26 -23.76 -7.08 -9.85
C GLY A 26 -24.97 -7.33 -8.99
N GLU A 27 -25.71 -8.26 -9.35
CA GLU A 27 -26.67 -9.11 -8.69
C GLU A 27 -26.92 -8.92 -7.17
N GLU A 28 -28.16 -9.12 -6.79
CA GLU A 28 -28.74 -9.10 -5.45
C GLU A 28 -27.94 -9.96 -4.43
N GLY A 29 -26.81 -9.46 -3.98
CA GLY A 29 -26.12 -9.87 -2.78
C GLY A 29 -25.92 -8.63 -1.94
N LYS A 30 -26.36 -8.64 -0.70
CA LYS A 30 -26.03 -7.61 0.28
C LYS A 30 -24.52 -7.43 0.29
N VAL A 31 -24.06 -6.39 -0.39
CA VAL A 31 -22.65 -6.00 -0.33
C VAL A 31 -22.39 -5.58 1.11
N ASP A 32 -21.72 -6.43 1.87
CA ASP A 32 -21.37 -6.11 3.23
C ASP A 32 -20.28 -5.03 3.19
N ALA A 33 -20.70 -3.79 3.39
CA ALA A 33 -19.81 -2.65 3.42
C ALA A 33 -18.69 -2.84 4.46
N LYS A 34 -18.92 -3.64 5.49
CA LYS A 34 -17.95 -4.00 6.50
C LYS A 34 -16.85 -4.87 5.87
N GLU A 35 -17.21 -5.88 5.09
CA GLU A 35 -16.26 -6.78 4.42
C GLU A 35 -15.37 -6.00 3.43
N ILE A 36 -15.96 -5.11 2.62
CA ILE A 36 -15.20 -4.26 1.70
C ILE A 36 -14.22 -3.37 2.46
N VAL A 37 -14.67 -2.69 3.51
CA VAL A 37 -13.80 -1.80 4.31
C VAL A 37 -12.69 -2.61 4.96
N PHE A 38 -12.99 -3.76 5.58
CA PHE A 38 -11.99 -4.61 6.20
C PHE A 38 -10.95 -5.09 5.19
N HIS A 39 -11.36 -5.54 4.01
CA HIS A 39 -10.44 -5.95 2.94
C HIS A 39 -9.51 -4.82 2.48
N HIS A 40 -9.98 -3.56 2.51
CA HIS A 40 -9.17 -2.41 2.12
C HIS A 40 -8.19 -1.95 3.20
N ILE A 41 -8.55 -2.06 4.48
CA ILE A 41 -7.69 -1.63 5.59
C ILE A 41 -6.80 -2.76 6.11
N GLN A 42 -7.16 -4.02 5.85
CA GLN A 42 -6.39 -5.17 6.27
C GLN A 42 -5.03 -5.19 5.53
N ASP A 43 -3.98 -5.50 6.28
CA ASP A 43 -2.65 -5.63 5.70
C ASP A 43 -2.56 -6.90 4.85
N ALA A 44 -1.87 -6.80 3.71
CA ALA A 44 -1.79 -7.87 2.72
C ALA A 44 -0.35 -8.04 2.20
N TYR A 45 -0.06 -9.24 1.71
CA TYR A 45 1.22 -9.60 1.09
C TYR A 45 1.28 -9.24 -0.40
N GLU A 46 0.25 -8.58 -0.93
CA GLU A 46 0.26 -7.99 -2.25
C GLU A 46 -0.30 -6.57 -2.21
N TRP A 47 0.12 -5.75 -3.14
CA TRP A 47 -0.42 -4.41 -3.32
C TRP A 47 -1.28 -4.38 -4.58
N HIS A 48 -2.59 -4.47 -4.39
CA HIS A 48 -3.54 -4.25 -5.46
C HIS A 48 -3.55 -2.77 -5.86
N ILE A 49 -3.23 -2.46 -7.13
CA ILE A 49 -3.17 -1.08 -7.63
C ILE A 49 -4.50 -0.72 -8.30
N THR A 50 -4.96 -1.54 -9.22
CA THR A 50 -6.19 -1.27 -9.98
C THR A 50 -6.71 -2.54 -10.65
N SER A 51 -8.01 -2.53 -10.93
CA SER A 51 -8.66 -3.55 -11.75
C SER A 51 -9.24 -2.86 -12.99
N TRP A 52 -8.98 -3.42 -14.16
CA TRP A 52 -9.56 -2.96 -15.41
C TRP A 52 -10.25 -4.14 -16.11
N GLY A 53 -11.56 -4.21 -16.03
CA GLY A 53 -12.33 -5.39 -16.44
C GLY A 53 -11.91 -6.62 -15.63
N ASP A 54 -11.61 -7.72 -16.30
CA ASP A 54 -11.17 -8.97 -15.66
C ASP A 54 -9.66 -9.01 -15.32
N LYS A 55 -8.93 -7.93 -15.60
CA LYS A 55 -7.50 -7.85 -15.30
C LYS A 55 -7.25 -7.11 -14.00
N HIS A 56 -6.63 -7.81 -13.06
CA HIS A 56 -6.17 -7.25 -11.79
C HIS A 56 -4.67 -6.94 -11.89
N PHE A 57 -4.32 -5.68 -11.60
CA PHE A 57 -2.93 -5.25 -11.51
C PHE A 57 -2.55 -5.19 -10.04
N SER A 58 -1.76 -6.16 -9.61
CA SER A 58 -1.21 -6.22 -8.26
C SER A 58 0.31 -6.38 -8.30
N ILE A 59 0.98 -5.86 -7.30
CA ILE A 59 2.41 -6.05 -7.08
C ILE A 59 2.57 -7.08 -5.99
N SER A 60 3.17 -8.21 -6.32
CA SER A 60 3.56 -9.23 -5.36
C SER A 60 4.73 -8.75 -4.53
N LEU A 61 4.67 -8.94 -3.22
CA LEU A 61 5.65 -8.46 -2.27
C LEU A 61 6.57 -9.60 -1.80
N PRO A 62 7.82 -9.31 -1.39
CA PRO A 62 8.71 -10.32 -0.88
C PRO A 62 8.23 -10.81 0.49
N VAL A 63 8.11 -12.13 0.60
CA VAL A 63 7.79 -12.85 1.82
C VAL A 63 9.09 -13.39 2.42
N ILE A 64 9.31 -13.10 3.69
CA ILE A 64 10.49 -13.55 4.44
C ILE A 64 9.99 -14.16 5.75
N LEU A 65 10.15 -15.47 5.87
CA LEU A 65 9.67 -16.24 6.99
C LEU A 65 10.81 -17.01 7.64
N TYR A 66 10.66 -17.27 8.92
CA TYR A 66 11.52 -18.20 9.63
C TYR A 66 10.66 -19.26 10.32
N SER A 67 10.87 -20.51 9.91
CA SER A 67 10.30 -21.69 10.56
C SER A 67 11.30 -22.27 11.52
N SER A 68 10.84 -22.77 12.66
CA SER A 68 11.69 -23.48 13.63
C SER A 68 12.16 -24.83 13.12
N GLU A 69 11.50 -25.40 12.12
CA GLU A 69 11.80 -26.72 11.57
C GLU A 69 12.66 -26.65 10.30
N THR A 70 12.35 -25.71 9.42
CA THR A 70 12.95 -25.62 8.07
C THR A 70 13.87 -24.42 7.89
N GLY A 71 13.90 -23.48 8.86
CA GLY A 71 14.77 -22.30 8.82
C GLY A 71 14.21 -21.12 8.04
N TRP A 72 15.07 -20.40 7.34
CA TRP A 72 14.70 -19.20 6.59
C TRP A 72 14.16 -19.53 5.21
N HIS A 73 13.03 -18.88 4.87
CA HIS A 73 12.38 -18.93 3.57
C HIS A 73 12.22 -17.51 3.01
N CYS A 74 12.54 -17.33 1.73
CA CYS A 74 12.38 -16.04 1.05
C CYS A 74 11.86 -16.27 -0.37
N PHE A 75 10.64 -15.82 -0.64
CA PHE A 75 9.99 -15.97 -1.95
C PHE A 75 9.01 -14.83 -2.22
N SER A 76 8.45 -14.78 -3.43
CA SER A 76 7.42 -13.81 -3.79
C SER A 76 6.05 -14.28 -3.30
N SER A 77 5.24 -13.36 -2.79
CA SER A 77 3.85 -13.65 -2.38
C SER A 77 2.98 -14.23 -3.50
N SER A 78 3.36 -14.02 -4.77
CA SER A 78 2.65 -14.61 -5.90
C SER A 78 2.55 -16.14 -5.83
N HIS A 79 3.53 -16.81 -5.25
CA HIS A 79 3.51 -18.26 -5.10
C HIS A 79 2.44 -18.75 -4.10
N LEU A 80 2.06 -17.91 -3.13
CA LEU A 80 1.00 -18.23 -2.18
C LEU A 80 -0.38 -17.83 -2.68
N LEU A 81 -0.46 -16.68 -3.37
CA LEU A 81 -1.74 -16.09 -3.75
C LEU A 81 -2.34 -16.71 -5.00
N HIS A 82 -1.50 -17.29 -5.89
CA HIS A 82 -1.95 -17.99 -7.09
C HIS A 82 -2.05 -19.51 -6.92
N ALA A 83 -1.74 -20.03 -5.76
CA ALA A 83 -1.73 -21.48 -5.47
C ALA A 83 -3.11 -22.03 -5.07
N GLU A 84 -4.23 -21.33 -5.31
CA GLU A 84 -5.62 -21.77 -5.09
C GLU A 84 -5.81 -22.83 -3.97
N GLY A 85 -5.32 -22.51 -2.76
CA GLY A 85 -5.43 -23.39 -1.59
C GLY A 85 -4.30 -24.44 -1.45
N GLU A 86 -3.36 -24.48 -2.36
CA GLU A 86 -2.14 -25.30 -2.20
C GLU A 86 -1.11 -24.60 -1.32
N THR A 87 -0.29 -25.38 -0.64
CA THR A 87 0.83 -24.88 0.14
C THR A 87 2.06 -24.71 -0.74
N TYR A 88 2.76 -23.58 -0.59
CA TYR A 88 4.08 -23.38 -1.18
C TYR A 88 5.15 -23.50 -0.10
N GLU A 89 6.08 -24.44 -0.28
CA GLU A 89 7.13 -24.76 0.73
C GLU A 89 6.56 -25.05 2.13
N GLY A 90 5.34 -25.57 2.23
CA GLY A 90 4.67 -25.82 3.51
C GLY A 90 3.94 -24.61 4.10
N PHE A 91 3.94 -23.47 3.40
CA PHE A 91 3.25 -22.26 3.84
C PHE A 91 2.00 -21.99 3.00
N LYS A 92 1.00 -21.36 3.62
CA LYS A 92 -0.19 -20.82 2.94
C LYS A 92 -0.69 -19.56 3.63
N VAL A 93 -1.53 -18.80 2.98
CA VAL A 93 -2.30 -17.73 3.63
C VAL A 93 -3.53 -18.35 4.27
N ALA A 94 -3.71 -18.18 5.58
CA ALA A 94 -4.88 -18.68 6.29
C ALA A 94 -6.14 -17.94 5.82
N THR A 95 -7.17 -18.69 5.47
CA THR A 95 -8.47 -18.16 4.99
C THR A 95 -9.48 -18.02 6.11
N GLU A 96 -9.25 -18.70 7.25
CA GLU A 96 -10.18 -18.74 8.38
C GLU A 96 -9.39 -18.82 9.70
N GLY A 97 -10.08 -18.53 10.80
CA GLY A 97 -9.54 -18.67 12.16
C GLY A 97 -8.75 -17.46 12.66
N ASP A 98 -7.99 -17.67 13.73
CA ASP A 98 -7.24 -16.60 14.43
C ASP A 98 -6.14 -15.97 13.59
N TYR A 99 -5.72 -16.63 12.54
CA TYR A 99 -4.64 -16.19 11.63
C TYR A 99 -5.14 -15.81 10.24
N GLU A 100 -6.43 -15.55 10.08
CA GLU A 100 -7.01 -15.13 8.79
C GLU A 100 -6.20 -13.98 8.15
N GLY A 101 -5.86 -14.16 6.87
CA GLY A 101 -5.06 -13.22 6.09
C GLY A 101 -3.56 -13.19 6.42
N LYS A 102 -3.08 -14.10 7.31
CA LYS A 102 -1.66 -14.23 7.66
C LYS A 102 -1.08 -15.52 7.09
N ILE A 103 0.24 -15.51 6.88
CA ILE A 103 0.93 -16.71 6.45
C ILE A 103 1.08 -17.65 7.65
N VAL A 104 0.70 -18.90 7.42
CA VAL A 104 0.82 -20.01 8.36
C VAL A 104 1.62 -21.14 7.74
N GLU A 105 2.37 -21.83 8.57
CA GLU A 105 3.05 -23.08 8.24
C GLU A 105 2.13 -24.25 8.53
N VAL A 106 1.93 -25.12 7.54
CA VAL A 106 1.11 -26.33 7.67
C VAL A 106 2.02 -27.47 8.00
N LYS A 107 1.95 -27.96 9.23
CA LYS A 107 2.72 -29.11 9.69
C LYS A 107 2.19 -30.44 9.13
N ALA A 108 3.01 -31.45 9.17
CA ALA A 108 2.66 -32.82 8.71
C ALA A 108 1.42 -33.41 9.42
N ASN A 109 1.09 -32.94 10.61
CA ASN A 109 -0.13 -33.29 11.35
C ASN A 109 -1.38 -32.50 10.94
N GLY A 110 -1.25 -31.56 9.99
CA GLY A 110 -2.32 -30.66 9.56
C GLY A 110 -2.52 -29.43 10.46
N GLU A 111 -1.70 -29.26 11.49
CA GLU A 111 -1.76 -28.10 12.38
C GLU A 111 -1.20 -26.87 11.69
N GLU A 112 -1.90 -25.75 11.81
CA GLU A 112 -1.46 -24.45 11.30
C GLU A 112 -0.75 -23.68 12.40
N VAL A 113 0.53 -23.41 12.18
CA VAL A 113 1.37 -22.67 13.14
C VAL A 113 1.85 -21.38 12.49
N ARG A 114 1.84 -20.29 13.24
CA ARG A 114 2.34 -19.02 12.75
C ARG A 114 3.88 -18.99 12.79
N PRO A 115 4.57 -18.88 11.65
CA PRO A 115 6.02 -18.71 11.61
C PRO A 115 6.40 -17.31 12.09
N PHE A 116 7.68 -17.08 12.36
CA PHE A 116 8.18 -15.72 12.54
C PHE A 116 8.22 -15.02 11.18
N ASP A 117 7.41 -13.95 11.03
CA ASP A 117 7.14 -13.28 9.77
C ASP A 117 7.70 -11.86 9.81
N ILE A 118 8.66 -11.58 8.92
CA ILE A 118 9.24 -10.25 8.66
C ILE A 118 9.05 -9.82 7.21
N SER A 119 8.03 -10.35 6.57
CA SER A 119 7.69 -10.04 5.18
C SER A 119 7.39 -8.57 4.98
N ILE A 120 7.68 -8.07 3.79
CA ILE A 120 7.28 -6.72 3.39
C ILE A 120 5.82 -6.79 2.95
N THR A 121 4.93 -6.30 3.81
CA THR A 121 3.52 -6.18 3.52
C THR A 121 3.20 -4.84 2.82
N LYS A 122 1.98 -4.69 2.32
CA LYS A 122 1.46 -3.47 1.72
C LYS A 122 1.66 -2.25 2.65
N THR A 123 1.38 -2.41 3.94
CA THR A 123 1.53 -1.34 4.93
C THR A 123 3.00 -0.97 5.13
N VAL A 124 3.89 -1.95 5.26
CA VAL A 124 5.33 -1.73 5.41
C VAL A 124 5.90 -1.02 4.18
N LEU A 125 5.54 -1.46 2.97
CA LEU A 125 5.97 -0.81 1.73
C LEU A 125 5.47 0.64 1.66
N SER A 126 4.21 0.90 2.02
CA SER A 126 3.65 2.25 2.07
C SER A 126 4.41 3.16 3.05
N LEU A 127 4.79 2.63 4.22
CA LEU A 127 5.60 3.38 5.19
C LEU A 127 6.97 3.74 4.63
N PHE A 128 7.64 2.81 3.94
CA PHE A 128 8.92 3.10 3.28
C PHE A 128 8.79 4.18 2.20
N ILE A 129 7.77 4.09 1.34
CA ILE A 129 7.54 5.08 0.29
C ILE A 129 7.27 6.45 0.91
N ASN A 130 6.37 6.54 1.90
CA ASN A 130 6.08 7.79 2.59
C ASN A 130 7.32 8.38 3.26
N SER A 131 8.11 7.55 3.94
CA SER A 131 9.35 7.99 4.58
C SER A 131 10.35 8.55 3.56
N LEU A 132 10.53 7.88 2.42
CA LEU A 132 11.41 8.35 1.35
C LEU A 132 10.93 9.69 0.75
N ILE A 133 9.62 9.86 0.58
CA ILE A 133 9.03 11.12 0.10
C ILE A 133 9.32 12.24 1.10
N VAL A 134 9.05 12.01 2.39
CA VAL A 134 9.30 13.01 3.45
C VAL A 134 10.79 13.37 3.53
N ILE A 135 11.69 12.38 3.55
CA ILE A 135 13.13 12.61 3.53
C ILE A 135 13.55 13.40 2.28
N GLY A 136 13.02 13.04 1.11
CA GLY A 136 13.28 13.76 -0.14
C GLY A 136 12.88 15.24 -0.07
N ILE A 137 11.69 15.52 0.46
CA ILE A 137 11.19 16.88 0.66
C ILE A 137 12.11 17.67 1.61
N ILE A 138 12.45 17.08 2.76
CA ILE A 138 13.31 17.73 3.76
C ILE A 138 14.70 18.00 3.16
N LEU A 139 15.32 17.02 2.51
CA LEU A 139 16.63 17.17 1.88
C LEU A 139 16.62 18.20 0.74
N TYR A 140 15.55 18.24 -0.06
CA TYR A 140 15.38 19.24 -1.10
C TYR A 140 15.32 20.65 -0.50
N THR A 141 14.50 20.85 0.52
CA THR A 141 14.35 22.12 1.22
C THR A 141 15.65 22.53 1.91
N ALA A 142 16.32 21.62 2.61
CA ALA A 142 17.60 21.87 3.28
C ALA A 142 18.70 22.26 2.27
N ARG A 143 18.77 21.59 1.11
CA ARG A 143 19.73 21.94 0.05
C ARG A 143 19.47 23.34 -0.51
N TRP A 144 18.22 23.76 -0.62
CA TRP A 144 17.84 25.10 -1.05
C TRP A 144 18.34 26.14 -0.03
N TYR A 145 18.05 25.96 1.26
CA TYR A 145 18.49 26.85 2.34
C TYR A 145 20.02 26.94 2.44
N LYS A 146 20.73 25.83 2.25
CA LYS A 146 22.20 25.82 2.28
C LYS A 146 22.85 26.75 1.24
N LYS A 147 22.13 27.08 0.16
CA LYS A 147 22.60 27.95 -0.91
C LYS A 147 22.22 29.43 -0.70
N GLN A 148 21.45 29.75 0.32
CA GLN A 148 20.98 31.09 0.60
C GLN A 148 21.98 31.84 1.50
N THR A 149 21.99 33.15 1.36
CA THR A 149 22.72 34.08 2.24
C THR A 149 21.69 34.87 3.08
N PRO A 150 22.12 35.56 4.18
CA PRO A 150 21.18 36.33 5.01
C PRO A 150 20.37 37.38 4.26
N ASP A 151 20.88 37.89 3.13
CA ASP A 151 20.23 38.89 2.29
C ASP A 151 19.36 38.28 1.18
N SER A 152 19.27 36.97 1.11
CA SER A 152 18.48 36.29 0.09
C SER A 152 16.98 36.53 0.30
N PRO A 153 16.20 36.67 -0.79
CA PRO A 153 14.75 36.85 -0.68
C PRO A 153 14.08 35.62 -0.07
N ALA A 154 12.95 35.84 0.59
CA ALA A 154 12.15 34.75 1.18
C ALA A 154 11.82 33.65 0.14
N PRO A 155 11.77 32.40 0.57
CA PRO A 155 11.49 31.27 -0.32
C PRO A 155 10.12 31.42 -0.99
N LYS A 156 10.05 31.00 -2.25
CA LYS A 156 8.83 31.02 -3.07
C LYS A 156 8.52 29.64 -3.63
N GLY A 157 7.28 29.42 -4.03
CA GLY A 157 6.84 28.17 -4.62
C GLY A 157 6.82 27.03 -3.61
N PHE A 158 7.32 25.86 -4.01
CA PHE A 158 7.27 24.65 -3.20
C PHE A 158 8.04 24.79 -1.86
N VAL A 159 9.22 25.38 -1.87
CA VAL A 159 10.01 25.58 -0.64
C VAL A 159 9.28 26.51 0.34
N GLY A 160 8.71 27.63 -0.14
CA GLY A 160 7.93 28.55 0.70
C GLY A 160 6.64 27.91 1.23
N PHE A 161 6.06 26.96 0.49
CA PHE A 161 4.93 26.16 0.99
C PHE A 161 5.39 25.19 2.10
N MET A 162 6.51 24.53 1.92
CA MET A 162 7.05 23.60 2.91
C MET A 162 7.54 24.28 4.19
N GLU A 163 7.95 25.54 4.13
CA GLU A 163 8.35 26.32 5.31
C GLU A 163 7.27 26.42 6.38
N MET A 164 6.00 26.31 6.01
CA MET A 164 4.88 26.31 6.96
C MET A 164 4.75 24.98 7.73
N PHE A 165 5.44 23.92 7.31
CA PHE A 165 5.34 22.58 7.89
C PHE A 165 6.63 22.12 8.58
N ILE A 166 7.72 22.86 8.42
CA ILE A 166 9.04 22.57 9.00
C ILE A 166 9.39 23.62 10.06
#